data_01c51662b3e076e8106220bdbc36aab8
#
_entry.id   01c51662b3e076e8106220bdbc36aab8
#
_cell.length_a   1.000
_cell.length_b   1.000
_cell.length_c   1.000
_cell.angle_alpha   90.00
_cell.angle_beta   90.00
_cell.angle_gamma   90.00
#
_symmetry.space_group_name_H-M   'P 1'
#
loop_
_entity.id
_entity.type
_entity.pdbx_description
1 polymer ?
#
loop_
_entity_poly.entity_id
_entity_poly.type
_entity_poly.pdbx_seq_one_letter_code
_entity_poly.pdbx_strand_id
1 'polypeptide(L)'
;MVGNHLSLDETAFSNGDLYTILTNKKAKGKKGAILAIVKGTKTDVVTRILHKIPLKQRNKVKEVTLDMAGNVGLIVKKSFPNATQVIDRFHVQKLALDALQEIRIKHRWEALDTENDAIENAKNKSLKYIPELLENGDTLKQLLARSRYLLYKSSSKWTNNQSTRAKILFEYYPDMK
;
A
#
# COMPACT_ATOMS: atom_id res chain seq x y z
N MET A 1 -3.40 -14.52 27.89
CA MET A 1 -2.25 -13.79 28.49
C MET A 1 -1.72 -12.83 27.44
N VAL A 2 -1.48 -11.57 27.80
CA VAL A 2 -0.95 -10.55 26.87
C VAL A 2 0.52 -10.85 26.59
N GLY A 3 0.90 -10.91 25.31
CA GLY A 3 2.28 -11.11 24.88
C GLY A 3 3.10 -9.82 24.93
N ASN A 4 4.41 -9.92 24.69
CA ASN A 4 5.31 -8.77 24.68
C ASN A 4 5.29 -8.02 23.32
N HIS A 5 4.83 -8.65 22.24
CA HIS A 5 4.75 -8.11 20.89
C HIS A 5 3.31 -8.24 20.39
N LEU A 6 2.68 -7.10 20.15
CA LEU A 6 1.30 -7.00 19.72
C LEU A 6 1.21 -6.37 18.33
N SER A 7 0.04 -6.48 17.72
CA SER A 7 -0.35 -5.67 16.55
C SER A 7 -1.70 -5.05 16.80
N LEU A 8 -1.85 -3.79 16.46
CA LEU A 8 -3.11 -3.04 16.49
C LEU A 8 -3.42 -2.60 15.06
N ASP A 9 -4.57 -3.02 14.57
CA ASP A 9 -4.99 -2.78 13.18
C ASP A 9 -6.47 -2.42 13.11
N GLU A 10 -6.87 -1.69 12.08
CA GLU A 10 -8.25 -1.33 11.80
C GLU A 10 -8.77 -2.14 10.61
N THR A 11 -9.97 -2.69 10.72
CA THR A 11 -10.58 -3.47 9.64
C THR A 11 -12.06 -3.14 9.50
N ALA A 12 -12.56 -3.19 8.27
CA ALA A 12 -13.98 -3.12 7.96
C ALA A 12 -14.54 -4.52 7.74
N PHE A 13 -15.69 -4.80 8.33
CA PHE A 13 -16.49 -5.98 8.01
C PHE A 13 -17.49 -5.69 6.90
N SER A 14 -18.15 -6.74 6.38
CA SER A 14 -19.03 -6.70 5.21
C SER A 14 -20.20 -5.71 5.28
N ASN A 15 -20.59 -5.31 6.48
CA ASN A 15 -21.65 -4.31 6.72
C ASN A 15 -21.13 -2.85 6.76
N GLY A 16 -19.84 -2.62 6.48
CA GLY A 16 -19.20 -1.30 6.53
C GLY A 16 -18.80 -0.81 7.92
N ASP A 17 -19.11 -1.56 8.98
CA ASP A 17 -18.65 -1.22 10.34
C ASP A 17 -17.13 -1.37 10.45
N LEU A 18 -16.48 -0.35 11.03
CA LEU A 18 -15.05 -0.37 11.34
C LEU A 18 -14.80 -0.95 12.73
N TYR A 19 -13.75 -1.73 12.85
CA TYR A 19 -13.30 -2.33 14.10
C TYR A 19 -11.79 -2.15 14.28
N THR A 20 -11.39 -1.87 15.52
CA THR A 20 -10.00 -1.91 15.94
C THR A 20 -9.70 -3.26 16.58
N ILE A 21 -8.71 -3.97 16.10
CA ILE A 21 -8.36 -5.32 16.55
C ILE A 21 -6.94 -5.31 17.14
N LEU A 22 -6.85 -5.75 18.41
CA LEU A 22 -5.57 -5.99 19.07
C LEU A 22 -5.23 -7.46 19.03
N THR A 23 -4.07 -7.80 18.49
CA THR A 23 -3.61 -9.19 18.39
C THR A 23 -2.26 -9.41 19.06
N ASN A 24 -2.03 -10.67 19.46
CA ASN A 24 -0.77 -11.15 20.01
C ASN A 24 0.03 -11.84 18.89
N LYS A 25 1.10 -11.21 18.43
CA LYS A 25 1.94 -11.72 17.33
C LYS A 25 2.52 -13.11 17.61
N LYS A 26 2.87 -13.39 18.85
CA LYS A 26 3.44 -14.69 19.25
C LYS A 26 2.47 -15.86 19.06
N ALA A 27 1.18 -15.61 19.14
CA ALA A 27 0.18 -16.67 19.02
C ALA A 27 -0.03 -17.17 17.57
N LYS A 28 0.43 -16.43 16.55
CA LYS A 28 0.42 -16.83 15.13
C LYS A 28 -0.93 -17.37 14.66
N GLY A 29 -2.03 -16.69 14.97
CA GLY A 29 -3.39 -17.09 14.58
C GLY A 29 -4.03 -18.19 15.45
N LYS A 30 -3.30 -18.77 16.40
CA LYS A 30 -3.82 -19.80 17.31
C LYS A 30 -4.65 -19.18 18.43
N LYS A 31 -5.20 -20.03 19.32
CA LYS A 31 -5.94 -19.61 20.52
C LYS A 31 -5.15 -18.55 21.30
N GLY A 32 -5.78 -17.43 21.63
CA GLY A 32 -5.14 -16.29 22.30
C GLY A 32 -4.43 -15.32 21.35
N ALA A 33 -4.61 -15.45 20.03
CA ALA A 33 -4.13 -14.47 19.06
C ALA A 33 -4.90 -13.15 19.17
N ILE A 34 -6.21 -13.19 19.27
CA ILE A 34 -7.04 -12.00 19.43
C ILE A 34 -7.14 -11.66 20.91
N LEU A 35 -6.75 -10.45 21.27
CA LEU A 35 -6.82 -9.92 22.64
C LEU A 35 -8.01 -8.99 22.84
N ALA A 36 -8.38 -8.21 21.83
CA ALA A 36 -9.55 -7.35 21.84
C ALA A 36 -10.06 -7.11 20.41
N ILE A 37 -11.37 -6.99 20.28
CA ILE A 37 -12.06 -6.47 19.09
C ILE A 37 -12.96 -5.35 19.60
N VAL A 38 -12.78 -4.15 19.08
CA VAL A 38 -13.52 -2.96 19.51
C VAL A 38 -14.23 -2.37 18.29
N LYS A 39 -15.55 -2.22 18.36
CA LYS A 39 -16.32 -1.53 17.32
C LYS A 39 -15.95 -0.04 17.31
N GLY A 40 -15.50 0.46 16.17
CA GLY A 40 -15.04 1.82 15.94
C GLY A 40 -13.53 2.01 16.11
N THR A 41 -13.08 3.21 15.75
CA THR A 41 -11.66 3.60 15.68
C THR A 41 -11.35 4.82 16.54
N LYS A 42 -12.36 5.35 17.26
CA LYS A 42 -12.18 6.53 18.12
C LYS A 42 -11.25 6.21 19.30
N THR A 43 -10.19 7.00 19.42
CA THR A 43 -9.14 6.84 20.42
C THR A 43 -9.69 6.59 21.83
N ASP A 44 -10.67 7.38 22.29
CA ASP A 44 -11.18 7.28 23.67
C ASP A 44 -11.98 5.98 23.91
N VAL A 45 -12.73 5.54 22.89
CA VAL A 45 -13.50 4.29 22.94
C VAL A 45 -12.55 3.10 23.03
N VAL A 46 -11.59 3.05 22.11
CA VAL A 46 -10.61 1.94 22.05
C VAL A 46 -9.74 1.92 23.31
N THR A 47 -9.19 3.06 23.70
CA THR A 47 -8.37 3.16 24.92
C THR A 47 -9.12 2.68 26.16
N ARG A 48 -10.39 3.08 26.34
CA ARG A 48 -11.23 2.64 27.47
C ARG A 48 -11.37 1.12 27.51
N ILE A 49 -11.54 0.46 26.37
CA ILE A 49 -11.63 -1.01 26.30
C ILE A 49 -10.28 -1.65 26.61
N LEU A 50 -9.19 -1.14 26.02
CA LEU A 50 -7.85 -1.67 26.24
C LEU A 50 -7.39 -1.47 27.69
N HIS A 51 -7.88 -0.45 28.39
CA HIS A 51 -7.60 -0.24 29.81
C HIS A 51 -8.26 -1.27 30.73
N LYS A 52 -9.21 -2.09 30.25
CA LYS A 52 -9.67 -3.28 30.99
C LYS A 52 -8.58 -4.33 31.15
N ILE A 53 -7.55 -4.32 30.31
CA ILE A 53 -6.35 -5.11 30.51
C ILE A 53 -5.57 -4.51 31.69
N PRO A 54 -5.25 -5.28 32.72
CA PRO A 54 -4.54 -4.78 33.91
C PRO A 54 -3.22 -4.07 33.53
N LEU A 55 -2.93 -2.94 34.17
CA LEU A 55 -1.74 -2.13 33.88
C LEU A 55 -0.44 -2.96 33.95
N LYS A 56 -0.35 -3.88 34.93
CA LYS A 56 0.80 -4.81 35.05
C LYS A 56 1.04 -5.65 33.80
N GLN A 57 -0.03 -5.99 33.06
CA GLN A 57 0.10 -6.72 31.78
C GLN A 57 0.43 -5.78 30.62
N ARG A 58 -0.18 -4.59 30.59
CA ARG A 58 0.10 -3.57 29.57
C ARG A 58 1.54 -3.08 29.62
N ASN A 59 2.12 -2.95 30.81
CA ASN A 59 3.51 -2.54 31.03
C ASN A 59 4.54 -3.60 30.57
N LYS A 60 4.13 -4.87 30.36
CA LYS A 60 5.01 -5.92 29.83
C LYS A 60 5.14 -5.89 28.30
N VAL A 61 4.26 -5.14 27.63
CA VAL A 61 4.31 -5.01 26.17
C VAL A 61 5.55 -4.19 25.80
N LYS A 62 6.38 -4.76 24.95
CA LYS A 62 7.63 -4.15 24.47
C LYS A 62 7.46 -3.47 23.11
N GLU A 63 6.58 -4.00 22.29
CA GLU A 63 6.37 -3.57 20.92
C GLU A 63 4.90 -3.69 20.51
N VAL A 64 4.40 -2.67 19.83
CA VAL A 64 3.12 -2.73 19.13
C VAL A 64 3.33 -2.31 17.68
N THR A 65 3.08 -3.24 16.77
CA THR A 65 3.03 -2.96 15.33
C THR A 65 1.68 -2.32 15.00
N LEU A 66 1.71 -1.25 14.22
CA LEU A 66 0.53 -0.45 13.86
C LEU A 66 0.69 0.13 12.45
N ASP A 67 -0.40 0.61 11.88
CA ASP A 67 -0.38 1.37 10.65
C ASP A 67 0.14 2.81 10.88
N MET A 68 0.14 3.63 9.83
CA MET A 68 0.63 5.01 9.89
C MET A 68 -0.43 6.02 10.36
N ALA A 69 -1.64 5.58 10.77
CA ALA A 69 -2.70 6.46 11.21
C ALA A 69 -2.40 7.05 12.60
N GLY A 70 -2.51 8.37 12.71
CA GLY A 70 -2.17 9.10 13.95
C GLY A 70 -3.02 8.71 15.17
N ASN A 71 -4.30 8.36 14.96
CA ASN A 71 -5.21 7.89 16.02
C ASN A 71 -4.71 6.56 16.63
N VAL A 72 -4.22 5.64 15.81
CA VAL A 72 -3.70 4.32 16.25
C VAL A 72 -2.45 4.50 17.11
N GLY A 73 -1.52 5.37 16.68
CA GLY A 73 -0.34 5.72 17.47
C GLY A 73 -0.69 6.30 18.84
N LEU A 74 -1.71 7.16 18.92
CA LEU A 74 -2.18 7.75 20.15
C LEU A 74 -2.83 6.70 21.08
N ILE A 75 -3.61 5.75 20.54
CA ILE A 75 -4.17 4.63 21.28
C ILE A 75 -3.06 3.81 21.93
N VAL A 76 -2.03 3.45 21.16
CA VAL A 76 -0.89 2.67 21.65
C VAL A 76 -0.15 3.42 22.75
N LYS A 77 0.16 4.71 22.54
CA LYS A 77 0.83 5.55 23.55
C LYS A 77 0.06 5.60 24.88
N LYS A 78 -1.26 5.74 24.83
CA LYS A 78 -2.12 5.79 26.03
C LYS A 78 -2.29 4.40 26.69
N SER A 79 -2.30 3.32 25.89
CA SER A 79 -2.62 1.99 26.41
C SER A 79 -1.41 1.17 26.83
N PHE A 80 -0.27 1.35 26.18
CA PHE A 80 0.96 0.55 26.39
C PHE A 80 2.17 1.46 26.60
N PRO A 81 2.32 2.05 27.81
CA PRO A 81 3.27 3.14 28.05
C PRO A 81 4.75 2.76 27.84
N ASN A 82 5.09 1.48 27.95
CA ASN A 82 6.46 0.97 27.78
C ASN A 82 6.72 0.39 26.39
N ALA A 83 5.74 0.43 25.47
CA ALA A 83 5.86 -0.20 24.18
C ALA A 83 6.47 0.74 23.14
N THR A 84 7.43 0.23 22.38
CA THR A 84 7.90 0.87 21.13
C THR A 84 6.84 0.69 20.07
N GLN A 85 6.50 1.77 19.38
CA GLN A 85 5.62 1.76 18.21
C GLN A 85 6.44 1.40 16.96
N VAL A 86 6.00 0.38 16.23
CA VAL A 86 6.65 -0.09 15.01
C VAL A 86 5.65 0.00 13.87
N ILE A 87 5.98 0.74 12.82
CA ILE A 87 5.11 0.84 11.66
C ILE A 87 5.11 -0.48 10.89
N ASP A 88 3.92 -0.94 10.49
CA ASP A 88 3.79 -2.15 9.68
C ASP A 88 4.39 -1.92 8.29
N ARG A 89 5.35 -2.78 7.94
CA ARG A 89 6.03 -2.76 6.64
C ARG A 89 5.05 -2.84 5.46
N PHE A 90 3.95 -3.56 5.61
CA PHE A 90 2.95 -3.68 4.56
C PHE A 90 2.37 -2.32 4.17
N HIS A 91 2.01 -1.48 5.16
CA HIS A 91 1.46 -0.15 4.92
C HIS A 91 2.49 0.78 4.25
N VAL A 92 3.75 0.71 4.67
CA VAL A 92 4.85 1.48 4.04
C VAL A 92 5.04 1.06 2.58
N GLN A 93 5.10 -0.26 2.33
CA GLN A 93 5.25 -0.78 0.96
C GLN A 93 4.05 -0.41 0.09
N LYS A 94 2.83 -0.54 0.62
CA LYS A 94 1.62 -0.15 -0.09
C LYS A 94 1.65 1.32 -0.49
N LEU A 95 1.99 2.22 0.45
CA LEU A 95 2.07 3.66 0.18
C LEU A 95 3.08 3.97 -0.95
N ALA A 96 4.26 3.37 -0.90
CA ALA A 96 5.28 3.55 -1.94
C ALA A 96 4.81 3.03 -3.31
N LEU A 97 4.16 1.86 -3.33
CA LEU A 97 3.63 1.28 -4.57
C LEU A 97 2.44 2.08 -5.12
N ASP A 98 1.57 2.61 -4.27
CA ASP A 98 0.45 3.45 -4.68
C ASP A 98 0.98 4.75 -5.30
N ALA A 99 1.97 5.42 -4.68
CA ALA A 99 2.63 6.60 -5.24
C ALA A 99 3.27 6.32 -6.61
N LEU A 100 3.96 5.20 -6.75
CA LEU A 100 4.52 4.77 -8.03
C LEU A 100 3.44 4.55 -9.10
N GLN A 101 2.28 4.00 -8.72
CA GLN A 101 1.16 3.84 -9.63
C GLN A 101 0.52 5.18 -10.03
N GLU A 102 0.47 6.15 -9.15
CA GLU A 102 -0.01 7.51 -9.48
C GLU A 102 0.88 8.16 -10.53
N ILE A 103 2.21 8.09 -10.37
CA ILE A 103 3.18 8.58 -11.36
C ILE A 103 2.97 7.88 -12.71
N ARG A 104 2.87 6.54 -12.72
CA ARG A 104 2.60 5.77 -13.94
C ARG A 104 1.29 6.16 -14.62
N ILE A 105 0.23 6.39 -13.84
CA ILE A 105 -1.07 6.78 -14.37
C ILE A 105 -1.01 8.18 -14.97
N LYS A 106 -0.32 9.12 -14.32
CA LYS A 106 -0.08 10.47 -14.86
C LYS A 106 0.59 10.41 -16.24
N HIS A 107 1.73 9.73 -16.33
CA HIS A 107 2.41 9.56 -17.62
C HIS A 107 1.57 8.85 -18.68
N ARG A 108 0.72 7.91 -18.26
CA ARG A 108 -0.19 7.24 -19.20
C ARG A 108 -1.24 8.18 -19.76
N TRP A 109 -1.77 9.11 -18.97
CA TRP A 109 -2.70 10.13 -19.47
C TRP A 109 -2.00 11.08 -20.42
N GLU A 110 -0.80 11.54 -20.12
CA GLU A 110 0.03 12.38 -21.01
C GLU A 110 0.29 11.68 -22.37
N ALA A 111 0.63 10.38 -22.33
CA ALA A 111 0.82 9.60 -23.56
C ALA A 111 -0.47 9.39 -24.36
N LEU A 112 -1.63 9.28 -23.70
CA LEU A 112 -2.94 9.19 -24.35
C LEU A 112 -3.31 10.52 -25.01
N ASP A 113 -3.11 11.64 -24.34
CA ASP A 113 -3.41 12.96 -24.87
C ASP A 113 -2.54 13.26 -26.08
N THR A 114 -1.24 12.99 -26.01
CA THR A 114 -0.30 13.13 -27.14
C THR A 114 -0.74 12.29 -28.35
N GLU A 115 -1.18 11.05 -28.13
CA GLU A 115 -1.66 10.18 -29.21
C GLU A 115 -2.97 10.67 -29.81
N ASN A 116 -3.91 11.16 -28.97
CA ASN A 116 -5.18 11.73 -29.43
C ASN A 116 -4.94 12.96 -30.30
N ASP A 117 -4.04 13.87 -29.89
CA ASP A 117 -3.66 15.04 -30.66
C ASP A 117 -3.03 14.64 -32.01
N ALA A 118 -2.19 13.61 -32.03
CA ALA A 118 -1.58 13.10 -33.25
C ALA A 118 -2.62 12.49 -34.21
N ILE A 119 -3.62 11.78 -33.67
CA ILE A 119 -4.73 11.23 -34.45
C ILE A 119 -5.57 12.36 -35.05
N GLU A 120 -5.92 13.38 -34.26
CA GLU A 120 -6.71 14.53 -34.74
C GLU A 120 -5.94 15.33 -35.82
N ASN A 121 -4.66 15.57 -35.62
CA ASN A 121 -3.82 16.22 -36.57
C ASN A 121 -3.72 15.44 -37.89
N ALA A 122 -3.59 14.11 -37.86
CA ALA A 122 -3.61 13.27 -39.03
C ALA A 122 -4.97 13.35 -39.77
N LYS A 123 -6.07 13.30 -39.02
CA LYS A 123 -7.43 13.43 -39.57
C LYS A 123 -7.62 14.79 -40.30
N ASN A 124 -7.18 15.88 -39.66
CA ASN A 124 -7.29 17.23 -40.24
C ASN A 124 -6.50 17.38 -41.55
N LYS A 125 -5.42 16.60 -41.67
CA LYS A 125 -4.60 16.56 -42.89
C LYS A 125 -5.06 15.48 -43.90
N SER A 126 -6.19 14.79 -43.63
CA SER A 126 -6.67 13.66 -44.44
C SER A 126 -5.64 12.53 -44.59
N LEU A 127 -4.78 12.36 -43.57
CA LEU A 127 -3.76 11.31 -43.50
C LEU A 127 -4.20 10.19 -42.56
N LYS A 128 -3.73 8.97 -42.82
CA LYS A 128 -3.90 7.84 -41.90
C LYS A 128 -2.90 7.98 -40.76
N TYR A 129 -3.40 7.98 -39.52
CA TYR A 129 -2.55 7.90 -38.34
C TYR A 129 -1.81 6.55 -38.28
N ILE A 130 -0.50 6.60 -38.07
CA ILE A 130 0.34 5.42 -37.81
C ILE A 130 0.99 5.60 -36.44
N PRO A 131 0.73 4.72 -35.47
CA PRO A 131 1.32 4.84 -34.15
C PRO A 131 2.84 4.62 -34.18
N GLU A 132 3.57 5.39 -33.41
CA GLU A 132 4.99 5.17 -33.19
C GLU A 132 5.16 3.95 -32.24
N LEU A 133 5.97 2.99 -32.67
CA LEU A 133 6.25 1.78 -31.92
C LEU A 133 7.65 1.84 -31.29
N LEU A 134 7.72 1.43 -30.04
CA LEU A 134 8.98 1.24 -29.32
C LEU A 134 9.66 -0.07 -29.78
N GLU A 135 10.92 -0.28 -29.38
CA GLU A 135 11.72 -1.47 -29.74
C GLU A 135 11.02 -2.80 -29.44
N ASN A 136 10.17 -2.84 -28.40
CA ASN A 136 9.41 -4.04 -28.01
C ASN A 136 8.05 -4.16 -28.71
N GLY A 137 7.72 -3.27 -29.65
CA GLY A 137 6.46 -3.24 -30.39
C GLY A 137 5.28 -2.63 -29.62
N ASP A 138 5.48 -2.10 -28.43
CA ASP A 138 4.47 -1.35 -27.70
C ASP A 138 4.44 0.12 -28.16
N THR A 139 3.28 0.78 -28.12
CA THR A 139 3.23 2.24 -28.07
C THR A 139 3.51 2.73 -26.64
N LEU A 140 3.80 4.02 -26.43
CA LEU A 140 4.02 4.57 -25.07
C LEU A 140 2.86 4.28 -24.12
N LYS A 141 1.62 4.47 -24.56
CA LYS A 141 0.43 4.16 -23.74
C LYS A 141 0.33 2.68 -23.39
N GLN A 142 0.74 1.78 -24.33
CA GLN A 142 0.74 0.33 -24.10
C GLN A 142 1.87 -0.09 -23.15
N LEU A 143 3.06 0.50 -23.29
CA LEU A 143 4.17 0.33 -22.37
C LEU A 143 3.74 0.64 -20.94
N LEU A 144 3.15 1.82 -20.71
CA LEU A 144 2.69 2.27 -19.40
C LEU A 144 1.54 1.40 -18.84
N ALA A 145 0.58 1.00 -19.69
CA ALA A 145 -0.50 0.11 -19.26
C ALA A 145 0.00 -1.27 -18.82
N ARG A 146 0.88 -1.88 -19.61
CA ARG A 146 1.44 -3.23 -19.40
C ARG A 146 2.49 -3.27 -18.30
N SER A 147 3.03 -2.11 -17.88
CA SER A 147 4.05 -2.01 -16.83
C SER A 147 3.48 -2.07 -15.41
N ARG A 148 2.16 -1.98 -15.21
CA ARG A 148 1.53 -1.97 -13.89
C ARG A 148 2.05 -3.07 -12.96
N TYR A 149 2.01 -4.32 -13.39
CA TYR A 149 2.33 -5.46 -12.54
C TYR A 149 3.84 -5.72 -12.41
N LEU A 150 4.66 -5.30 -13.38
CA LEU A 150 6.10 -5.45 -13.26
C LEU A 150 6.68 -4.53 -12.17
N LEU A 151 6.08 -3.35 -11.97
CA LEU A 151 6.48 -2.38 -10.95
C LEU A 151 6.20 -2.87 -9.51
N TYR A 152 5.29 -3.84 -9.33
CA TYR A 152 5.05 -4.50 -8.04
C TYR A 152 6.03 -5.64 -7.72
N LYS A 153 6.83 -6.07 -8.71
CA LYS A 153 7.73 -7.21 -8.56
C LYS A 153 9.18 -6.75 -8.39
N SER A 154 9.93 -7.46 -7.56
CA SER A 154 11.39 -7.37 -7.59
C SER A 154 11.92 -7.74 -8.98
N SER A 155 12.94 -7.01 -9.45
CA SER A 155 13.59 -7.27 -10.75
C SER A 155 14.08 -8.72 -10.92
N SER A 156 14.48 -9.36 -9.81
CA SER A 156 14.87 -10.79 -9.79
C SER A 156 13.75 -11.77 -10.15
N LYS A 157 12.50 -11.31 -10.15
CA LYS A 157 11.31 -12.12 -10.49
C LYS A 157 10.70 -11.74 -11.84
N TRP A 158 11.33 -10.89 -12.61
CA TRP A 158 10.84 -10.52 -13.93
C TRP A 158 11.10 -11.60 -14.95
N THR A 159 10.17 -11.79 -15.87
CA THR A 159 10.40 -12.54 -17.10
C THR A 159 11.26 -11.73 -18.06
N ASN A 160 11.85 -12.36 -19.09
CA ASN A 160 12.64 -11.65 -20.11
C ASN A 160 11.85 -10.48 -20.73
N ASN A 161 10.58 -10.70 -21.09
CA ASN A 161 9.73 -9.65 -21.65
C ASN A 161 9.46 -8.51 -20.63
N GLN A 162 9.35 -8.83 -19.34
CA GLN A 162 9.20 -7.81 -18.29
C GLN A 162 10.50 -7.02 -18.11
N SER A 163 11.65 -7.68 -18.18
CA SER A 163 12.96 -7.03 -18.08
C SER A 163 13.19 -6.06 -19.24
N THR A 164 12.90 -6.48 -20.49
CA THR A 164 12.96 -5.61 -21.67
C THR A 164 12.03 -4.41 -21.52
N ARG A 165 10.78 -4.66 -21.12
CA ARG A 165 9.80 -3.58 -20.90
C ARG A 165 10.24 -2.61 -19.79
N ALA A 166 10.79 -3.12 -18.69
CA ALA A 166 11.28 -2.29 -17.59
C ALA A 166 12.45 -1.40 -18.03
N LYS A 167 13.37 -1.93 -18.86
CA LYS A 167 14.50 -1.15 -19.41
C LYS A 167 13.97 0.05 -20.20
N ILE A 168 13.08 -0.18 -21.16
CA ILE A 168 12.47 0.88 -21.97
C ILE A 168 11.67 1.85 -21.07
N LEU A 169 10.89 1.34 -20.12
CA LEU A 169 10.10 2.16 -19.21
C LEU A 169 10.98 3.15 -18.44
N PHE A 170 12.07 2.67 -17.84
CA PHE A 170 12.97 3.51 -17.02
C PHE A 170 13.88 4.41 -17.84
N GLU A 171 14.03 4.16 -19.13
CA GLU A 171 14.70 5.06 -20.06
C GLU A 171 13.80 6.26 -20.40
N TYR A 172 12.53 6.02 -20.68
CA TYR A 172 11.55 7.08 -20.98
C TYR A 172 11.05 7.81 -19.72
N TYR A 173 10.98 7.11 -18.60
CA TYR A 173 10.40 7.60 -17.34
C TYR A 173 11.32 7.27 -16.15
N PRO A 174 12.45 7.99 -16.01
CA PRO A 174 13.43 7.71 -14.96
C PRO A 174 12.92 7.95 -13.54
N ASP A 175 11.85 8.74 -13.37
CA ASP A 175 11.16 9.00 -12.11
C ASP A 175 10.39 7.79 -11.55
N MET A 176 10.25 6.72 -12.35
CA MET A 176 9.64 5.45 -11.93
C MET A 176 10.66 4.36 -11.55
N LYS A 177 11.96 4.67 -11.54
CA LYS A 177 13.03 3.69 -11.29
C LYS A 177 13.33 3.47 -9.81
#